data_3a22d40df6310c3c0c59e13f477dbcf1
#
_entry.id   3a22d40df6310c3c0c59e13f477dbcf1
#
_cell.length_a   1.000
_cell.length_b   1.000
_cell.length_c   1.000
_cell.angle_alpha   90.00
_cell.angle_beta   90.00
_cell.angle_gamma   90.00
#
_symmetry.space_group_name_H-M   'P 1'
#
loop_
_entity.id
_entity.type
_entity.pdbx_description
1 polymer ?
#
loop_
_entity_poly.entity_id
_entity_poly.type
_entity_poly.pdbx_seq_one_letter_code
_entity_poly.pdbx_strand_id
1 'polypeptide(L)'
;MNQKVKIQRVTEPTAFITKNKQRVKQYGNTVYLNDGDEFEIELFNPLTQKILAKIKLNGNYLESGIVLRPGERVFLERYINEAKKFVFQTYRIDKNDPDAQRAIENNGDVEVEFFSEMINYPFILTNPYNTPIITTTRNDIFYTYTSGNNVNSGVQYIPVSNTIETGRIEKDDYSSQTLEYDFSSFNSFPTYKMHWKILPMSMKTYVKEEIVTYCTNCGAKRKKDSFKYCPYCGNKF
;
A
#
# COMPACT_ATOMS: atom_id res chain seq x y z
N MET A 1 -11.33 -9.98 -37.52
CA MET A 1 -10.18 -9.17 -37.04
C MET A 1 -9.69 -9.76 -35.73
N ASN A 2 -8.54 -10.44 -35.73
CA ASN A 2 -7.96 -11.00 -34.52
C ASN A 2 -7.27 -9.87 -33.73
N GLN A 3 -7.88 -9.44 -32.64
CA GLN A 3 -7.20 -8.53 -31.71
C GLN A 3 -6.06 -9.29 -31.02
N LYS A 4 -4.82 -8.93 -31.33
CA LYS A 4 -3.65 -9.40 -30.59
C LYS A 4 -3.67 -8.75 -29.21
N VAL A 5 -4.01 -9.53 -28.19
CA VAL A 5 -3.87 -9.10 -26.79
C VAL A 5 -2.37 -8.95 -26.51
N LYS A 6 -1.90 -7.74 -26.27
CA LYS A 6 -0.55 -7.50 -25.78
C LYS A 6 -0.49 -7.88 -24.30
N ILE A 7 0.16 -9.00 -24.00
CA ILE A 7 0.48 -9.38 -22.63
C ILE A 7 1.66 -8.48 -22.20
N GLN A 8 1.40 -7.55 -21.29
CA GLN A 8 2.45 -6.75 -20.68
C GLN A 8 3.13 -7.62 -19.61
N ARG A 9 4.40 -7.98 -19.82
CA ARG A 9 5.17 -8.70 -18.81
C ARG A 9 5.45 -7.78 -17.65
N VAL A 10 5.12 -8.21 -16.43
CA VAL A 10 5.54 -7.54 -15.21
C VAL A 10 7.04 -7.81 -15.05
N THR A 11 7.85 -6.77 -15.10
CA THR A 11 9.32 -6.85 -15.04
C THR A 11 9.88 -6.39 -13.71
N GLU A 12 9.05 -5.85 -12.83
CA GLU A 12 9.44 -5.31 -11.53
C GLU A 12 8.67 -6.02 -10.41
N PRO A 13 9.26 -6.16 -9.23
CA PRO A 13 8.54 -6.66 -8.06
C PRO A 13 7.29 -5.82 -7.79
N THR A 14 6.23 -6.48 -7.36
CA THR A 14 4.97 -5.82 -7.06
C THR A 14 4.44 -6.22 -5.70
N ALA A 15 3.74 -5.29 -5.06
CA ALA A 15 2.94 -5.57 -3.88
C ALA A 15 1.53 -4.97 -4.06
N PHE A 16 0.54 -5.52 -3.35
CA PHE A 16 -0.85 -5.04 -3.36
C PHE A 16 -1.50 -5.36 -2.03
N ILE A 17 -2.43 -4.50 -1.60
CA ILE A 17 -3.32 -4.84 -0.51
C ILE A 17 -4.41 -5.77 -1.03
N THR A 18 -4.60 -6.90 -0.35
CA THR A 18 -5.58 -7.94 -0.70
C THR A 18 -6.49 -8.27 0.47
N LYS A 19 -7.65 -8.81 0.17
CA LYS A 19 -8.59 -9.38 1.13
C LYS A 19 -9.09 -10.70 0.56
N ASN A 20 -8.93 -11.80 1.29
CA ASN A 20 -9.21 -13.15 0.80
C ASN A 20 -8.48 -13.45 -0.53
N LYS A 21 -7.20 -13.07 -0.61
CA LYS A 21 -6.33 -13.21 -1.79
C LYS A 21 -6.83 -12.49 -3.05
N GLN A 22 -7.77 -11.57 -2.91
CA GLN A 22 -8.26 -10.71 -3.99
C GLN A 22 -7.78 -9.28 -3.75
N ARG A 23 -7.23 -8.65 -4.80
CA ARG A 23 -6.73 -7.28 -4.71
C ARG A 23 -7.87 -6.33 -4.42
N VAL A 24 -7.69 -5.52 -3.37
CA VAL A 24 -8.62 -4.43 -3.05
C VAL A 24 -8.46 -3.32 -4.09
N LYS A 25 -9.57 -2.68 -4.45
CA LYS A 25 -9.54 -1.58 -5.42
C LYS A 25 -8.70 -0.42 -4.88
N GLN A 26 -7.74 0.02 -5.70
CA GLN A 26 -6.85 1.13 -5.38
C GLN A 26 -7.31 2.41 -6.08
N TYR A 27 -7.12 3.54 -5.39
CA TYR A 27 -7.40 4.90 -5.85
C TYR A 27 -6.11 5.71 -5.75
N GLY A 28 -5.24 5.60 -6.76
CA GLY A 28 -3.85 6.04 -6.66
C GLY A 28 -3.12 5.19 -5.62
N ASN A 29 -2.59 5.82 -4.58
CA ASN A 29 -1.94 5.15 -3.47
C ASN A 29 -2.88 4.91 -2.26
N THR A 30 -4.19 5.11 -2.43
CA THR A 30 -5.17 4.95 -1.36
C THR A 30 -5.98 3.68 -1.52
N VAL A 31 -6.18 2.98 -0.42
CA VAL A 31 -7.06 1.81 -0.28
C VAL A 31 -8.06 2.10 0.83
N TYR A 32 -9.30 1.66 0.69
CA TYR A 32 -10.34 1.83 1.70
C TYR A 32 -10.74 0.48 2.27
N LEU A 33 -10.73 0.37 3.61
CA LEU A 33 -11.16 -0.81 4.34
C LEU A 33 -12.23 -0.42 5.38
N ASN A 34 -13.07 -1.39 5.75
CA ASN A 34 -13.98 -1.20 6.87
C ASN A 34 -13.27 -1.45 8.20
N ASP A 35 -13.87 -0.97 9.28
CA ASP A 35 -13.46 -1.32 10.62
C ASP A 35 -13.51 -2.84 10.83
N GLY A 36 -12.45 -3.41 11.40
CA GLY A 36 -12.32 -4.85 11.63
C GLY A 36 -12.00 -5.69 10.38
N ASP A 37 -11.73 -5.07 9.23
CA ASP A 37 -11.32 -5.83 8.04
C ASP A 37 -9.92 -6.43 8.22
N GLU A 38 -9.82 -7.77 8.22
CA GLU A 38 -8.56 -8.47 8.02
C GLU A 38 -8.09 -8.29 6.57
N PHE A 39 -6.79 -8.17 6.34
CA PHE A 39 -6.21 -8.02 5.02
C PHE A 39 -4.86 -8.73 4.90
N GLU A 40 -4.41 -8.92 3.67
CA GLU A 40 -3.09 -9.46 3.38
C GLU A 40 -2.31 -8.49 2.48
N ILE A 41 -0.99 -8.65 2.47
CA ILE A 41 -0.09 -7.98 1.52
C ILE A 41 0.35 -9.03 0.50
N GLU A 42 -0.15 -8.92 -0.72
CA GLU A 42 0.34 -9.71 -1.85
C GLU A 42 1.72 -9.19 -2.25
N LEU A 43 2.71 -10.07 -2.27
CA LEU A 43 4.08 -9.82 -2.73
C LEU A 43 4.37 -10.70 -3.93
N PHE A 44 4.94 -10.17 -5.00
CA PHE A 44 5.30 -10.95 -6.19
C PHE A 44 6.68 -10.59 -6.72
N ASN A 45 7.51 -11.61 -6.95
CA ASN A 45 8.83 -11.50 -7.56
C ASN A 45 8.81 -12.00 -9.01
N PRO A 46 8.78 -11.14 -10.02
CA PRO A 46 8.88 -11.55 -11.43
C PRO A 46 10.32 -11.76 -11.91
N LEU A 47 11.32 -11.46 -11.07
CA LEU A 47 12.73 -11.50 -11.44
C LEU A 47 13.27 -12.93 -11.45
N THR A 48 14.48 -13.11 -11.99
CA THR A 48 15.19 -14.39 -12.03
C THR A 48 16.11 -14.64 -10.82
N GLN A 49 16.17 -13.69 -9.88
CA GLN A 49 16.94 -13.77 -8.64
C GLN A 49 16.00 -13.61 -7.44
N LYS A 50 16.47 -14.01 -6.25
CA LYS A 50 15.74 -13.76 -5.00
C LYS A 50 15.66 -12.25 -4.72
N ILE A 51 14.62 -11.85 -4.04
CA ILE A 51 14.47 -10.50 -3.48
C ILE A 51 14.00 -10.59 -2.04
N LEU A 52 14.38 -9.62 -1.24
CA LEU A 52 13.87 -9.43 0.11
C LEU A 52 12.83 -8.30 0.08
N ALA A 53 11.64 -8.53 0.61
CA ALA A 53 10.63 -7.51 0.85
C ALA A 53 10.64 -7.13 2.33
N LYS A 54 10.99 -5.88 2.65
CA LYS A 54 10.81 -5.28 3.98
C LYS A 54 9.55 -4.45 3.99
N ILE A 55 8.78 -4.59 5.07
CA ILE A 55 7.45 -3.98 5.18
C ILE A 55 7.43 -3.06 6.38
N LYS A 56 6.84 -1.87 6.21
CA LYS A 56 6.48 -0.96 7.30
C LYS A 56 4.96 -0.88 7.39
N LEU A 57 4.46 -0.93 8.61
CA LEU A 57 3.06 -0.70 8.94
C LEU A 57 2.98 0.42 9.96
N ASN A 58 2.11 1.40 9.73
CA ASN A 58 1.98 2.60 10.57
C ASN A 58 3.35 3.27 10.86
N GLY A 59 4.23 3.34 9.86
CA GLY A 59 5.56 3.94 9.96
C GLY A 59 6.65 3.05 10.59
N ASN A 60 6.32 1.86 11.12
CA ASN A 60 7.26 0.97 11.79
C ASN A 60 7.57 -0.26 10.94
N TYR A 61 8.85 -0.63 10.82
CA TYR A 61 9.23 -1.88 10.16
C TYR A 61 8.70 -3.10 10.92
N LEU A 62 8.23 -4.09 10.16
CA LEU A 62 8.22 -5.46 10.67
C LEU A 62 9.68 -5.88 10.84
N GLU A 63 10.03 -6.45 11.99
CA GLU A 63 11.43 -6.67 12.43
C GLU A 63 12.30 -7.41 11.39
N SER A 64 11.70 -8.33 10.62
CA SER A 64 12.34 -9.07 9.54
C SER A 64 11.66 -8.76 8.20
N GLY A 65 12.20 -9.30 7.12
CA GLY A 65 11.59 -9.22 5.78
C GLY A 65 11.18 -10.61 5.27
N ILE A 66 10.48 -10.62 4.15
CA ILE A 66 10.04 -11.82 3.43
C ILE A 66 10.93 -12.01 2.21
N VAL A 67 11.61 -13.15 2.11
CA VAL A 67 12.39 -13.53 0.94
C VAL A 67 11.47 -14.18 -0.09
N LEU A 68 11.49 -13.67 -1.32
CA LEU A 68 10.73 -14.18 -2.44
C LEU A 68 11.68 -14.83 -3.44
N ARG A 69 11.45 -16.09 -3.79
CA ARG A 69 12.15 -16.80 -4.86
C ARG A 69 11.74 -16.28 -6.23
N PRO A 70 12.51 -16.55 -7.29
CA PRO A 70 12.12 -16.23 -8.67
C PRO A 70 10.71 -16.73 -9.02
N GLY A 71 9.83 -15.84 -9.49
CA GLY A 71 8.45 -16.15 -9.86
C GLY A 71 7.50 -16.38 -8.69
N GLU A 72 7.95 -16.24 -7.45
CA GLU A 72 7.14 -16.52 -6.27
C GLU A 72 6.15 -15.40 -5.97
N ARG A 73 4.94 -15.83 -5.53
CA ARG A 73 3.86 -14.97 -5.05
C ARG A 73 3.45 -15.40 -3.65
N VAL A 74 3.46 -14.46 -2.73
CA VAL A 74 3.08 -14.67 -1.33
C VAL A 74 1.94 -13.72 -0.96
N PHE A 75 0.99 -14.21 -0.18
CA PHE A 75 -0.02 -13.39 0.49
C PHE A 75 0.31 -13.40 1.98
N LEU A 76 1.01 -12.36 2.45
CA LEU A 76 1.38 -12.23 3.84
C LEU A 76 0.20 -11.68 4.63
N GLU A 77 -0.35 -12.48 5.55
CA GLU A 77 -1.52 -12.13 6.35
C GLU A 77 -1.20 -11.78 7.80
N ARG A 78 0.08 -11.90 8.23
CA ARG A 78 0.46 -11.81 9.63
C ARG A 78 1.74 -11.01 9.86
N TYR A 79 1.93 -10.58 11.10
CA TYR A 79 3.21 -10.08 11.60
C TYR A 79 4.26 -11.20 11.55
N ILE A 80 5.52 -10.83 11.26
CA ILE A 80 6.60 -11.82 11.06
C ILE A 80 6.96 -12.47 12.38
N ASN A 81 7.12 -11.68 13.45
CA ASN A 81 7.55 -12.18 14.77
C ASN A 81 6.43 -12.79 15.59
N GLU A 82 5.20 -12.44 15.30
CA GLU A 82 4.02 -12.91 16.00
C GLU A 82 3.03 -13.50 15.02
N ALA A 83 2.48 -14.67 15.33
CA ALA A 83 1.45 -15.29 14.49
C ALA A 83 0.09 -14.60 14.67
N LYS A 84 0.08 -13.27 14.45
CA LYS A 84 -1.09 -12.39 14.55
C LYS A 84 -1.40 -11.79 13.20
N LYS A 85 -2.66 -11.88 12.75
CA LYS A 85 -3.10 -11.32 11.47
C LYS A 85 -3.07 -9.81 11.47
N PHE A 86 -3.04 -9.23 10.26
CA PHE A 86 -3.26 -7.80 10.07
C PHE A 86 -4.75 -7.51 10.08
N VAL A 87 -5.17 -6.55 10.89
CA VAL A 87 -6.53 -6.01 10.91
C VAL A 87 -6.47 -4.49 10.81
N PHE A 88 -7.42 -3.90 10.10
CA PHE A 88 -7.60 -2.46 10.05
C PHE A 88 -8.71 -2.05 11.03
N GLN A 89 -8.35 -1.26 12.05
CA GLN A 89 -9.29 -0.77 13.06
C GLN A 89 -9.45 0.73 12.94
N THR A 90 -10.69 1.22 13.06
CA THR A 90 -11.00 2.64 13.00
C THR A 90 -11.35 3.21 14.37
N TYR A 91 -11.02 4.47 14.59
CA TYR A 91 -11.37 5.21 15.79
C TYR A 91 -11.48 6.70 15.52
N ARG A 92 -12.03 7.45 16.47
CA ARG A 92 -12.22 8.89 16.34
C ARG A 92 -11.28 9.64 17.28
N ILE A 93 -10.72 10.72 16.76
CA ILE A 93 -9.87 11.66 17.53
C ILE A 93 -10.42 13.07 17.45
N ASP A 94 -10.06 13.93 18.41
CA ASP A 94 -10.35 15.35 18.34
C ASP A 94 -9.45 16.02 17.28
N LYS A 95 -10.06 16.77 16.37
CA LYS A 95 -9.34 17.55 15.35
C LYS A 95 -8.48 18.67 15.93
N ASN A 96 -8.84 19.16 17.11
CA ASN A 96 -8.16 20.29 17.74
C ASN A 96 -7.00 19.87 18.65
N ASP A 97 -6.78 18.55 18.82
CA ASP A 97 -5.67 18.04 19.61
C ASP A 97 -4.44 17.82 18.70
N PRO A 98 -3.41 18.70 18.77
CA PRO A 98 -2.21 18.58 17.94
C PRO A 98 -1.35 17.36 18.28
N ASP A 99 -1.44 16.82 19.49
CA ASP A 99 -0.70 15.61 19.87
C ASP A 99 -1.36 14.38 19.29
N ALA A 100 -2.70 14.31 19.32
CA ALA A 100 -3.46 13.30 18.65
C ALA A 100 -3.22 13.33 17.12
N GLN A 101 -3.18 14.50 16.50
CA GLN A 101 -2.87 14.67 15.07
C GLN A 101 -1.49 14.11 14.71
N ARG A 102 -0.46 14.39 15.50
CA ARG A 102 0.89 13.83 15.30
C ARG A 102 0.93 12.32 15.50
N ALA A 103 0.22 11.82 16.51
CA ALA A 103 0.16 10.38 16.80
C ALA A 103 -0.44 9.54 15.67
N ILE A 104 -1.33 10.12 14.85
CA ILE A 104 -2.00 9.43 13.75
C ILE A 104 -1.35 9.66 12.39
N GLU A 105 -0.28 10.43 12.29
CA GLU A 105 0.33 10.82 11.01
C GLU A 105 0.62 9.61 10.10
N ASN A 106 1.17 8.55 10.67
CA ASN A 106 1.52 7.33 9.95
C ASN A 106 0.44 6.24 9.99
N ASN A 107 -0.71 6.50 10.61
CA ASN A 107 -1.79 5.53 10.73
C ASN A 107 -2.28 5.04 9.38
N GLY A 108 -2.36 3.72 9.20
CA GLY A 108 -2.79 3.10 7.95
C GLY A 108 -1.75 3.15 6.83
N ASP A 109 -0.52 3.62 7.10
CA ASP A 109 0.56 3.56 6.12
C ASP A 109 1.07 2.12 5.97
N VAL A 110 1.18 1.68 4.72
CA VAL A 110 1.83 0.43 4.30
C VAL A 110 2.91 0.78 3.31
N GLU A 111 4.16 0.51 3.64
CA GLU A 111 5.30 0.66 2.73
C GLU A 111 5.97 -0.69 2.53
N VAL A 112 6.29 -1.02 1.29
CA VAL A 112 7.03 -2.24 0.92
C VAL A 112 8.28 -1.82 0.15
N GLU A 113 9.44 -2.23 0.66
CA GLU A 113 10.74 -2.00 0.06
C GLU A 113 11.33 -3.33 -0.41
N PHE A 114 11.73 -3.41 -1.68
CA PHE A 114 12.34 -4.60 -2.26
C PHE A 114 13.85 -4.43 -2.43
N PHE A 115 14.61 -5.41 -1.97
CA PHE A 115 16.07 -5.45 -2.00
C PHE A 115 16.52 -6.63 -2.86
N SER A 116 17.41 -6.39 -3.82
CA SER A 116 17.97 -7.44 -4.67
C SER A 116 18.98 -8.29 -3.89
N GLU A 117 19.03 -9.59 -4.19
CA GLU A 117 20.03 -10.51 -3.65
C GLU A 117 21.46 -10.07 -4.03
N MET A 118 22.39 -10.16 -3.07
CA MET A 118 23.82 -9.96 -3.33
C MET A 118 24.39 -11.21 -3.99
N ILE A 119 24.70 -11.11 -5.26
CA ILE A 119 25.41 -12.16 -5.98
C ILE A 119 26.89 -12.00 -5.71
N ASN A 120 27.42 -12.80 -4.81
CA ASN A 120 28.88 -12.89 -4.61
C ASN A 120 29.48 -13.63 -5.80
N TYR A 121 29.92 -12.90 -6.82
CA TYR A 121 30.81 -13.50 -7.80
C TYR A 121 32.13 -13.87 -7.10
N PRO A 122 32.62 -15.11 -7.19
CA PRO A 122 33.95 -15.40 -6.70
C PRO A 122 34.94 -14.51 -7.46
N PHE A 123 35.60 -13.61 -6.73
CA PHE A 123 36.68 -12.82 -7.31
C PHE A 123 37.76 -13.80 -7.76
N ILE A 124 37.87 -14.05 -9.04
CA ILE A 124 39.08 -14.63 -9.60
C ILE A 124 40.11 -13.53 -9.49
N LEU A 125 40.95 -13.61 -8.46
CA LEU A 125 42.13 -12.76 -8.31
C LEU A 125 43.10 -13.10 -9.44
N THR A 126 42.94 -12.51 -10.63
CA THR A 126 44.02 -12.39 -11.60
C THR A 126 44.86 -11.22 -11.14
N ASN A 127 45.98 -11.57 -10.57
CA ASN A 127 47.06 -10.68 -10.12
C ASN A 127 47.70 -9.90 -11.26
N PRO A 128 48.66 -9.03 -10.97
CA PRO A 128 48.77 -7.95 -10.00
C PRO A 128 49.39 -6.69 -10.66
N TYR A 129 48.81 -5.58 -10.57
CA TYR A 129 49.55 -4.32 -10.52
C TYR A 129 48.81 -3.34 -9.61
N ASN A 130 49.56 -2.85 -8.61
CA ASN A 130 49.17 -1.85 -7.66
C ASN A 130 48.52 -0.63 -8.30
N THR A 131 47.23 -0.43 -8.07
CA THR A 131 46.60 0.86 -8.20
C THR A 131 46.12 1.31 -6.82
N PRO A 132 46.38 2.56 -6.41
CA PRO A 132 45.96 3.06 -5.10
C PRO A 132 44.47 3.17 -5.05
N ILE A 133 43.85 2.62 -3.98
CA ILE A 133 42.43 2.76 -3.67
C ILE A 133 42.23 4.21 -3.23
N ILE A 134 41.53 4.98 -4.05
CA ILE A 134 41.04 6.31 -3.66
C ILE A 134 39.68 6.08 -2.97
N THR A 135 39.66 6.12 -1.67
CA THR A 135 38.42 6.19 -0.88
C THR A 135 37.90 7.61 -0.91
N THR A 136 36.90 7.86 -1.73
CA THR A 136 36.12 9.11 -1.67
C THR A 136 34.99 8.91 -0.65
N THR A 137 35.19 9.46 0.53
CA THR A 137 34.09 9.68 1.50
C THR A 137 33.24 10.83 0.99
N ARG A 138 32.05 10.54 0.51
CA ARG A 138 31.05 11.54 0.15
C ARG A 138 30.19 11.82 1.36
N ASN A 139 30.32 13.00 1.94
CA ASN A 139 29.41 13.55 2.92
C ASN A 139 28.20 14.10 2.19
N ASP A 140 27.09 13.39 2.20
CA ASP A 140 25.83 13.92 1.69
C ASP A 140 25.16 14.78 2.77
N ILE A 141 25.07 16.07 2.50
CA ILE A 141 24.37 17.06 3.33
C ILE A 141 22.90 17.06 2.89
N PHE A 142 22.01 16.68 3.78
CA PHE A 142 20.57 16.77 3.54
C PHE A 142 20.05 18.17 3.90
N TYR A 143 19.39 18.83 2.95
CA TYR A 143 18.64 20.05 3.17
C TYR A 143 17.16 19.72 3.34
N THR A 144 16.58 20.13 4.47
CA THR A 144 15.14 20.10 4.72
C THR A 144 14.52 21.41 4.22
N TYR A 145 13.57 21.31 3.29
CA TYR A 145 12.74 22.45 2.91
C TYR A 145 11.47 22.48 3.76
N THR A 146 11.33 23.55 4.54
CA THR A 146 10.07 23.94 5.17
C THR A 146 9.39 24.96 4.26
N SER A 147 8.29 24.58 3.63
CA SER A 147 7.41 25.50 2.91
C SER A 147 6.19 25.81 3.77
N GLY A 148 6.16 27.00 4.33
CA GLY A 148 4.97 27.54 4.95
C GLY A 148 4.13 28.30 3.93
N ASN A 149 2.89 27.91 3.70
CA ASN A 149 1.91 28.74 3.04
C ASN A 149 0.67 28.87 3.91
N ASN A 150 0.55 30.06 4.49
CA ASN A 150 -0.69 30.53 5.09
C ASN A 150 -1.67 30.94 3.98
N VAL A 151 -2.79 30.24 3.87
CA VAL A 151 -3.93 30.70 3.10
C VAL A 151 -5.11 30.88 4.04
N ASN A 152 -5.44 32.12 4.30
CA ASN A 152 -6.60 32.52 5.06
C ASN A 152 -7.82 32.52 4.11
N SER A 153 -8.74 31.58 4.29
CA SER A 153 -10.04 31.60 3.60
C SER A 153 -11.15 31.51 4.63
N GLY A 154 -11.97 32.55 4.69
CA GLY A 154 -13.13 32.61 5.57
C GLY A 154 -14.11 31.46 5.27
N VAL A 155 -14.41 30.66 6.26
CA VAL A 155 -15.33 29.53 6.15
C VAL A 155 -16.58 29.81 6.98
N GLN A 156 -17.73 29.66 6.35
CA GLN A 156 -19.05 29.66 7.00
C GLN A 156 -19.12 28.50 8.02
N TYR A 157 -19.62 28.82 9.21
CA TYR A 157 -19.85 27.85 10.27
C TYR A 157 -20.98 26.89 9.91
N ILE A 158 -20.64 25.68 9.49
CA ILE A 158 -21.48 24.49 9.63
C ILE A 158 -20.98 23.83 10.92
N PRO A 159 -21.85 23.34 11.83
CA PRO A 159 -21.39 22.63 13.02
C PRO A 159 -20.77 21.31 12.56
N VAL A 160 -19.49 21.36 12.32
CA VAL A 160 -18.67 20.18 11.97
C VAL A 160 -18.31 19.50 13.27
N SER A 161 -18.63 18.22 13.40
CA SER A 161 -18.13 17.37 14.47
C SER A 161 -16.62 17.65 14.65
N ASN A 162 -16.21 17.99 15.87
CA ASN A 162 -14.80 18.25 16.20
C ASN A 162 -13.92 16.99 16.12
N THR A 163 -14.51 15.85 15.76
CA THR A 163 -13.79 14.58 15.64
C THR A 163 -13.54 14.21 14.18
N ILE A 164 -12.38 13.60 13.94
CA ILE A 164 -12.01 12.97 12.68
C ILE A 164 -11.88 11.47 12.91
N GLU A 165 -12.42 10.68 11.98
CA GLU A 165 -12.19 9.25 11.96
C GLU A 165 -10.81 8.97 11.35
N THR A 166 -10.08 8.03 11.93
CA THR A 166 -8.81 7.52 11.41
C THR A 166 -8.80 6.01 11.53
N GLY A 167 -7.87 5.35 10.87
CA GLY A 167 -7.73 3.91 10.97
C GLY A 167 -6.29 3.49 11.10
N ARG A 168 -6.03 2.47 11.88
CA ARG A 168 -4.71 1.94 12.19
C ARG A 168 -4.65 0.45 11.90
N ILE A 169 -3.49 -0.03 11.49
CA ILE A 169 -3.22 -1.46 11.33
C ILE A 169 -2.82 -2.02 12.68
N GLU A 170 -3.59 -2.98 13.17
CA GLU A 170 -3.41 -3.61 14.47
C GLU A 170 -3.21 -5.13 14.33
N LYS A 171 -2.93 -5.79 15.46
CA LYS A 171 -2.81 -7.25 15.56
C LYS A 171 -4.17 -7.83 15.90
N ASP A 172 -4.56 -8.86 15.15
CA ASP A 172 -5.82 -9.58 15.35
C ASP A 172 -5.58 -11.02 15.82
N ASP A 173 -6.47 -11.90 15.44
CA ASP A 173 -6.47 -13.31 15.78
C ASP A 173 -5.22 -14.05 15.29
N TYR A 174 -5.08 -15.28 15.75
CA TYR A 174 -3.98 -16.15 15.39
C TYR A 174 -4.00 -16.51 13.90
N SER A 175 -2.84 -16.43 13.23
CA SER A 175 -2.64 -16.91 11.87
C SER A 175 -1.92 -18.25 11.88
N SER A 176 -2.43 -19.19 11.10
CA SER A 176 -1.78 -20.48 10.86
C SER A 176 -0.68 -20.44 9.79
N GLN A 177 -0.44 -19.27 9.17
CA GLN A 177 0.61 -19.13 8.17
C GLN A 177 1.99 -19.38 8.79
N THR A 178 2.75 -20.31 8.22
CA THR A 178 4.12 -20.63 8.64
C THR A 178 5.12 -19.84 7.81
N LEU A 179 6.22 -19.44 8.46
CA LEU A 179 7.36 -18.76 7.85
C LEU A 179 8.61 -19.58 8.09
N GLU A 180 9.45 -19.73 7.07
CA GLU A 180 10.73 -20.43 7.12
C GLU A 180 11.88 -19.41 7.09
N TYR A 181 13.02 -19.77 7.67
CA TYR A 181 14.23 -18.94 7.63
C TYR A 181 14.94 -19.08 6.29
N ASP A 182 15.41 -17.96 5.75
CA ASP A 182 16.32 -17.89 4.60
C ASP A 182 17.58 -17.13 5.00
N PHE A 183 18.75 -17.62 4.61
CA PHE A 183 20.07 -17.08 4.97
C PHE A 183 20.74 -16.33 3.81
N SER A 184 20.00 -15.98 2.76
CA SER A 184 20.52 -15.19 1.64
C SER A 184 20.91 -13.79 2.09
N SER A 185 21.92 -13.22 1.44
CA SER A 185 22.35 -11.83 1.67
C SER A 185 21.74 -10.90 0.62
N PHE A 186 21.34 -9.71 1.04
CA PHE A 186 20.68 -8.74 0.20
C PHE A 186 21.41 -7.38 0.25
N ASN A 187 21.22 -6.57 -0.80
CA ASN A 187 21.77 -5.23 -0.87
C ASN A 187 21.25 -4.35 0.28
N SER A 188 22.03 -3.35 0.68
CA SER A 188 21.67 -2.45 1.78
C SER A 188 20.63 -1.39 1.38
N PHE A 189 20.47 -1.14 0.08
CA PHE A 189 19.54 -0.13 -0.44
C PHE A 189 18.41 -0.80 -1.22
N PRO A 190 17.16 -0.33 -1.05
CA PRO A 190 16.04 -0.87 -1.79
C PRO A 190 16.13 -0.49 -3.28
N THR A 191 15.81 -1.46 -4.14
CA THR A 191 15.73 -1.26 -5.59
C THR A 191 14.36 -0.71 -6.01
N TYR A 192 13.32 -1.11 -5.31
CA TYR A 192 11.93 -0.70 -5.56
C TYR A 192 11.24 -0.38 -4.25
N LYS A 193 10.32 0.60 -4.30
CA LYS A 193 9.48 0.98 -3.17
C LYS A 193 8.04 1.15 -3.62
N MET A 194 7.12 0.71 -2.78
CA MET A 194 5.68 0.91 -2.94
C MET A 194 5.08 1.39 -1.63
N HIS A 195 4.08 2.27 -1.72
CA HIS A 195 3.43 2.85 -0.56
C HIS A 195 1.92 2.94 -0.78
N TRP A 196 1.16 2.62 0.24
CA TRP A 196 -0.29 2.82 0.30
C TRP A 196 -0.69 3.47 1.61
N LYS A 197 -1.77 4.25 1.54
CA LYS A 197 -2.51 4.75 2.69
C LYS A 197 -3.83 3.99 2.77
N ILE A 198 -4.03 3.22 3.82
CA ILE A 198 -5.32 2.61 4.12
C ILE A 198 -6.15 3.60 4.92
N LEU A 199 -7.34 3.91 4.42
CA LEU A 199 -8.28 4.83 5.05
C LEU A 199 -9.59 4.12 5.38
N PRO A 200 -10.35 4.62 6.38
CA PRO A 200 -11.70 4.16 6.65
C PRO A 200 -12.62 4.25 5.42
N MET A 201 -13.46 3.24 5.20
CA MET A 201 -14.41 3.25 4.08
C MET A 201 -15.37 4.44 4.14
N SER A 202 -15.69 4.96 5.32
CA SER A 202 -16.50 6.17 5.53
C SER A 202 -15.88 7.43 4.90
N MET A 203 -14.53 7.47 4.75
CA MET A 203 -13.81 8.59 4.14
C MET A 203 -13.74 8.50 2.62
N LYS A 204 -14.26 7.42 2.03
CA LYS A 204 -14.22 7.23 0.59
C LYS A 204 -15.12 8.25 -0.12
N THR A 205 -14.51 9.04 -1.00
CA THR A 205 -15.24 9.88 -1.93
C THR A 205 -15.70 9.04 -3.12
N TYR A 206 -16.99 9.00 -3.38
CA TYR A 206 -17.53 8.27 -4.54
C TYR A 206 -17.21 9.02 -5.82
N VAL A 207 -16.55 8.36 -6.77
CA VAL A 207 -16.42 8.86 -8.13
C VAL A 207 -17.72 8.60 -8.89
N LYS A 208 -18.02 9.44 -9.87
CA LYS A 208 -19.31 9.40 -10.63
C LYS A 208 -19.59 8.01 -11.21
N GLU A 209 -18.57 7.29 -11.64
CA GLU A 209 -18.65 5.93 -12.22
C GLU A 209 -19.07 4.85 -11.21
N GLU A 210 -18.92 5.13 -9.90
CA GLU A 210 -19.29 4.19 -8.84
C GLU A 210 -20.70 4.42 -8.30
N ILE A 211 -21.33 5.55 -8.67
CA ILE A 211 -22.69 5.86 -8.25
C ILE A 211 -23.67 5.03 -9.05
N VAL A 212 -24.32 4.09 -8.40
CA VAL A 212 -25.39 3.30 -9.01
C VAL A 212 -26.72 4.02 -8.80
N THR A 213 -27.32 4.44 -9.90
CA THR A 213 -28.62 5.10 -9.87
C THR A 213 -29.73 4.08 -10.11
N TYR A 214 -30.78 4.13 -9.30
CA TYR A 214 -31.99 3.31 -9.45
C TYR A 214 -33.17 4.18 -9.83
N CYS A 215 -34.11 3.61 -10.56
CA CYS A 215 -35.36 4.28 -10.87
C CYS A 215 -36.21 4.43 -9.59
N THR A 216 -36.60 5.66 -9.28
CA THR A 216 -37.40 5.95 -8.07
C THR A 216 -38.81 5.36 -8.10
N ASN A 217 -39.32 5.02 -9.30
CA ASN A 217 -40.66 4.47 -9.47
C ASN A 217 -40.70 2.94 -9.42
N CYS A 218 -39.76 2.23 -10.09
CA CYS A 218 -39.79 0.77 -10.22
C CYS A 218 -38.56 0.05 -9.62
N GLY A 219 -37.60 0.78 -9.06
CA GLY A 219 -36.40 0.21 -8.45
C GLY A 219 -35.38 -0.36 -9.44
N ALA A 220 -35.62 -0.29 -10.74
CA ALA A 220 -34.69 -0.85 -11.73
C ALA A 220 -33.36 -0.09 -11.78
N LYS A 221 -32.25 -0.82 -11.83
CA LYS A 221 -30.91 -0.25 -11.95
C LYS A 221 -30.72 0.45 -13.29
N ARG A 222 -30.19 1.68 -13.27
CA ARG A 222 -29.80 2.42 -14.47
C ARG A 222 -28.57 1.74 -15.10
N LYS A 223 -28.71 1.20 -16.31
CA LYS A 223 -27.65 0.45 -16.99
C LYS A 223 -26.62 1.31 -17.72
N LYS A 224 -27.01 2.53 -18.13
CA LYS A 224 -26.16 3.49 -18.85
C LYS A 224 -26.50 4.91 -18.42
N ASP A 225 -25.50 5.75 -18.23
CA ASP A 225 -25.67 7.15 -17.86
C ASP A 225 -26.37 7.99 -18.93
N SER A 226 -26.31 7.54 -20.18
CA SER A 226 -27.03 8.16 -21.29
C SER A 226 -28.55 7.99 -21.23
N PHE A 227 -29.05 7.06 -20.42
CA PHE A 227 -30.50 6.85 -20.30
C PHE A 227 -31.12 7.96 -19.48
N LYS A 228 -31.94 8.80 -20.13
CA LYS A 228 -32.73 9.84 -19.47
C LYS A 228 -34.00 9.30 -18.84
N TYR A 229 -34.48 8.15 -19.31
CA TYR A 229 -35.72 7.52 -18.86
C TYR A 229 -35.47 6.06 -18.56
N CYS A 230 -36.19 5.50 -17.59
CA CYS A 230 -36.13 4.10 -17.22
C CYS A 230 -36.68 3.22 -18.37
N PRO A 231 -35.90 2.23 -18.87
CA PRO A 231 -36.36 1.38 -19.96
C PRO A 231 -37.48 0.41 -19.56
N TYR A 232 -37.77 0.28 -18.26
CA TYR A 232 -38.77 -0.65 -17.74
C TYR A 232 -40.13 0.01 -17.45
N CYS A 233 -40.13 1.28 -16.97
CA CYS A 233 -41.36 1.94 -16.59
C CYS A 233 -41.54 3.35 -17.20
N GLY A 234 -40.58 3.81 -18.00
CA GLY A 234 -40.63 5.12 -18.65
C GLY A 234 -40.40 6.32 -17.74
N ASN A 235 -40.22 6.12 -16.41
CA ASN A 235 -39.98 7.24 -15.48
C ASN A 235 -38.62 7.90 -15.77
N LYS A 236 -38.53 9.21 -15.58
CA LYS A 236 -37.26 9.95 -15.71
C LYS A 236 -36.33 9.61 -14.58
N PHE A 237 -35.03 9.34 -14.88
CA PHE A 237 -33.99 9.17 -13.90
C PHE A 237 -33.57 10.46 -13.22
#